data_551ce790f0b17a5a09c5d261ec4ac485
#
_entry.id   551ce790f0b17a5a09c5d261ec4ac485
#
_cell.length_a   1.000
_cell.length_b   1.000
_cell.length_c   1.000
_cell.angle_alpha   90.00
_cell.angle_beta   90.00
_cell.angle_gamma   90.00
#
_symmetry.space_group_name_H-M   'P 1'
#
loop_
_entity.id
_entity.type
_entity.pdbx_description
1 polymer ?
#
loop_
_entity_poly.entity_id
_entity_poly.type
_entity_poly.pdbx_seq_one_letter_code
_entity_poly.pdbx_strand_id
1 'polypeptide(L)'
;MRILLTNDDGIHAPGLTVLEELARQLSDDIWIVAPAEEQSGAGHSLTLSRPVRLRQHDERRFSVSGTPTDSVTMALRKVLPAAPDLILSGVNRGANLGDDVTYSGTVSAAMEGTLAGIRSIALSQVYTKEGVGDDVSFAAARAWGAQVLRPLIATPFAPRTLVNVNFPPLAPADVQGIRVVRQGFHDYGRGSLIESTDPRGYPYFWFGLHGIEHTAGHATDLEAIGDGFISVTPLHLDLTHDASLAELATRFPA
;
A
#
# COMPACT_ATOMS: atom_id res chain seq x y z
N MET A 1 20.73 3.87 -8.59
CA MET A 1 19.72 3.98 -7.51
C MET A 1 19.22 2.58 -7.22
N ARG A 2 19.38 2.08 -5.99
CA ARG A 2 18.87 0.77 -5.60
C ARG A 2 17.40 0.88 -5.20
N ILE A 3 16.54 0.03 -5.77
CA ILE A 3 15.12 -0.01 -5.48
C ILE A 3 14.77 -1.37 -4.87
N LEU A 4 14.10 -1.36 -3.72
CA LEU A 4 13.45 -2.53 -3.16
C LEU A 4 11.98 -2.53 -3.57
N LEU A 5 11.51 -3.64 -4.13
CA LEU A 5 10.11 -3.90 -4.45
C LEU A 5 9.54 -4.92 -3.45
N THR A 6 8.32 -4.65 -3.02
CA THR A 6 7.53 -5.54 -2.16
C THR A 6 6.04 -5.38 -2.46
N ASN A 7 5.18 -6.15 -1.81
CA ASN A 7 3.72 -6.06 -1.86
C ASN A 7 3.09 -6.81 -0.69
N ASP A 8 1.77 -6.98 -0.69
CA ASP A 8 1.02 -7.86 0.19
C ASP A 8 0.24 -8.96 -0.56
N ASP A 9 0.05 -8.83 -1.87
CA ASP A 9 -0.57 -9.86 -2.72
C ASP A 9 0.32 -11.11 -2.93
N GLY A 10 1.60 -11.05 -2.55
CA GLY A 10 2.57 -12.15 -2.66
C GLY A 10 3.54 -12.08 -3.82
N ILE A 11 4.61 -12.90 -3.74
CA ILE A 11 5.77 -12.86 -4.66
C ILE A 11 5.42 -13.17 -6.12
N HIS A 12 4.33 -13.86 -6.38
CA HIS A 12 3.86 -14.22 -7.72
C HIS A 12 2.70 -13.38 -8.23
N ALA A 13 2.28 -12.36 -7.48
CA ALA A 13 1.14 -11.52 -7.83
C ALA A 13 1.38 -10.71 -9.12
N PRO A 14 0.36 -10.57 -9.98
CA PRO A 14 0.45 -9.79 -11.22
C PRO A 14 0.84 -8.33 -10.98
N GLY A 15 0.35 -7.73 -9.89
CA GLY A 15 0.69 -6.35 -9.52
C GLY A 15 2.17 -6.14 -9.21
N LEU A 16 2.85 -7.14 -8.63
CA LEU A 16 4.30 -7.07 -8.40
C LEU A 16 5.09 -7.09 -9.72
N THR A 17 4.60 -7.83 -10.72
CA THR A 17 5.16 -7.80 -12.07
C THR A 17 5.03 -6.41 -12.70
N VAL A 18 3.86 -5.78 -12.56
CA VAL A 18 3.64 -4.39 -13.01
C VAL A 18 4.58 -3.43 -12.30
N LEU A 19 4.76 -3.58 -10.98
CA LEU A 19 5.69 -2.75 -10.23
C LEU A 19 7.13 -2.91 -10.70
N GLU A 20 7.55 -4.13 -11.02
CA GLU A 20 8.87 -4.40 -11.58
C GLU A 20 9.06 -3.75 -12.96
N GLU A 21 8.05 -3.83 -13.86
CA GLU A 21 8.06 -3.14 -15.15
C GLU A 21 8.25 -1.62 -15.00
N LEU A 22 7.57 -1.02 -14.02
CA LEU A 22 7.72 0.41 -13.72
C LEU A 22 9.09 0.74 -13.13
N ALA A 23 9.58 -0.05 -12.20
CA ALA A 23 10.87 0.17 -11.55
C ALA A 23 12.04 0.05 -12.52
N ARG A 24 11.96 -0.86 -13.52
CA ARG A 24 12.97 -1.00 -14.58
C ARG A 24 13.09 0.22 -15.50
N GLN A 25 12.08 1.08 -15.54
CA GLN A 25 12.15 2.39 -16.25
C GLN A 25 12.92 3.45 -15.44
N LEU A 26 13.23 3.15 -14.18
CA LEU A 26 13.87 4.07 -13.23
C LEU A 26 15.27 3.63 -12.83
N SER A 27 15.55 2.32 -12.80
CA SER A 27 16.83 1.76 -12.38
C SER A 27 17.03 0.32 -12.86
N ASP A 28 18.31 -0.09 -12.98
CA ASP A 28 18.71 -1.50 -13.21
C ASP A 28 19.06 -2.25 -11.91
N ASP A 29 19.24 -1.54 -10.77
CA ASP A 29 19.54 -2.15 -9.46
C ASP A 29 18.25 -2.38 -8.66
N ILE A 30 17.50 -3.44 -9.03
CA ILE A 30 16.21 -3.80 -8.46
C ILE A 30 16.34 -5.08 -7.65
N TRP A 31 15.78 -5.05 -6.44
CA TRP A 31 15.64 -6.18 -5.53
C TRP A 31 14.18 -6.40 -5.19
N ILE A 32 13.76 -7.65 -5.12
CA ILE A 32 12.38 -8.03 -4.85
C ILE A 32 12.37 -8.91 -3.61
N VAL A 33 11.68 -8.46 -2.56
CA VAL A 33 11.45 -9.24 -1.34
C VAL A 33 9.98 -9.04 -0.94
N ALA A 34 9.17 -10.09 -1.03
CA ALA A 34 7.74 -10.04 -0.85
C ALA A 34 7.22 -11.24 -0.06
N PRO A 35 6.02 -11.20 0.50
CA PRO A 35 5.41 -12.36 1.14
C PRO A 35 5.31 -13.55 0.18
N ALA A 36 5.44 -14.77 0.72
CA ALA A 36 5.29 -16.00 -0.07
C ALA A 36 3.86 -16.19 -0.58
N GLU A 37 2.89 -15.73 0.20
CA GLU A 37 1.45 -15.85 -0.03
C GLU A 37 0.77 -14.50 0.24
N GLU A 38 -0.49 -14.36 -0.19
CA GLU A 38 -1.32 -13.18 0.04
C GLU A 38 -1.48 -12.89 1.54
N GLN A 39 -1.34 -11.63 1.94
CA GLN A 39 -1.39 -11.12 3.31
C GLN A 39 -2.38 -9.93 3.44
N SER A 40 -3.48 -9.96 2.67
CA SER A 40 -4.50 -8.89 2.71
C SER A 40 -5.05 -8.69 4.11
N GLY A 41 -5.17 -7.44 4.54
CA GLY A 41 -5.67 -7.10 5.88
C GLY A 41 -4.68 -7.30 7.02
N ALA A 42 -3.42 -7.67 6.74
CA ALA A 42 -2.39 -7.88 7.78
C ALA A 42 -2.00 -6.59 8.52
N GLY A 43 -2.27 -5.42 7.94
CA GLY A 43 -1.86 -4.14 8.51
C GLY A 43 -0.34 -4.09 8.78
N HIS A 44 0.07 -3.23 9.70
CA HIS A 44 1.49 -3.06 10.07
C HIS A 44 1.93 -4.07 11.15
N SER A 45 1.65 -5.36 10.93
CA SER A 45 1.96 -6.43 11.88
C SER A 45 3.33 -7.07 11.63
N LEU A 46 4.03 -7.41 12.72
CA LEU A 46 5.26 -8.20 12.75
C LEU A 46 4.98 -9.62 13.22
N THR A 47 5.62 -10.62 12.62
CA THR A 47 5.53 -12.02 13.03
C THR A 47 6.47 -12.30 14.20
N LEU A 48 5.96 -12.17 15.43
CA LEU A 48 6.76 -12.37 16.67
C LEU A 48 6.58 -13.76 17.31
N SER A 49 5.51 -14.49 16.98
CA SER A 49 5.12 -15.73 17.66
C SER A 49 5.60 -17.01 16.96
N ARG A 50 6.17 -16.88 15.76
CA ARG A 50 6.68 -18.01 14.96
C ARG A 50 7.90 -17.60 14.16
N PRO A 51 8.76 -18.55 13.73
CA PRO A 51 9.89 -18.23 12.86
C PRO A 51 9.43 -17.81 11.47
N VAL A 52 10.12 -16.82 10.91
CA VAL A 52 9.95 -16.35 9.53
C VAL A 52 11.01 -17.02 8.64
N ARG A 53 10.60 -17.56 7.51
CA ARG A 53 11.48 -18.24 6.54
C ARG A 53 11.70 -17.38 5.32
N LEU A 54 12.95 -17.31 4.87
CA LEU A 54 13.37 -16.67 3.63
C LEU A 54 13.63 -17.74 2.57
N ARG A 55 13.08 -17.57 1.38
CA ARG A 55 13.35 -18.41 0.22
C ARG A 55 13.88 -17.56 -0.91
N GLN A 56 15.01 -17.94 -1.48
CA GLN A 56 15.56 -17.32 -2.69
C GLN A 56 14.98 -18.00 -3.94
N HIS A 57 14.50 -17.21 -4.90
CA HIS A 57 13.98 -17.64 -6.19
C HIS A 57 14.98 -17.40 -7.32
N ASP A 58 15.68 -16.24 -7.26
CA ASP A 58 16.82 -15.92 -8.12
C ASP A 58 17.79 -15.00 -7.37
N GLU A 59 18.80 -14.46 -8.06
CA GLU A 59 19.85 -13.63 -7.47
C GLU A 59 19.32 -12.45 -6.65
N ARG A 60 18.20 -11.85 -7.09
CA ARG A 60 17.63 -10.62 -6.50
C ARG A 60 16.14 -10.73 -6.19
N ARG A 61 15.59 -11.96 -6.16
CA ARG A 61 14.17 -12.22 -5.87
C ARG A 61 14.02 -13.23 -4.74
N PHE A 62 13.31 -12.82 -3.69
CA PHE A 62 13.15 -13.59 -2.45
C PHE A 62 11.69 -13.54 -1.98
N SER A 63 11.23 -14.62 -1.35
CA SER A 63 9.95 -14.62 -0.62
C SER A 63 10.15 -14.87 0.87
N VAL A 64 9.23 -14.32 1.67
CA VAL A 64 9.22 -14.38 3.13
C VAL A 64 7.92 -15.01 3.61
N SER A 65 7.99 -16.01 4.50
CA SER A 65 6.80 -16.64 5.08
C SER A 65 6.18 -15.80 6.20
N GLY A 66 6.01 -14.52 5.96
CA GLY A 66 5.53 -13.52 6.91
C GLY A 66 4.76 -12.40 6.22
N THR A 67 4.58 -11.31 6.94
CA THR A 67 3.84 -10.14 6.50
C THR A 67 4.65 -9.27 5.52
N PRO A 68 4.03 -8.26 4.87
CA PRO A 68 4.75 -7.25 4.11
C PRO A 68 5.80 -6.50 4.95
N THR A 69 5.49 -6.20 6.21
CA THR A 69 6.42 -5.61 7.19
C THR A 69 7.63 -6.52 7.43
N ASP A 70 7.40 -7.84 7.64
CA ASP A 70 8.48 -8.82 7.77
C ASP A 70 9.34 -8.87 6.51
N SER A 71 8.73 -8.75 5.33
CA SER A 71 9.44 -8.77 4.04
C SER A 71 10.41 -7.60 3.91
N VAL A 72 9.98 -6.38 4.26
CA VAL A 72 10.87 -5.20 4.28
C VAL A 72 11.97 -5.36 5.33
N THR A 73 11.62 -5.77 6.55
CA THR A 73 12.59 -6.01 7.63
C THR A 73 13.65 -7.04 7.20
N MET A 74 13.23 -8.17 6.60
CA MET A 74 14.15 -9.19 6.09
C MET A 74 15.02 -8.69 4.95
N ALA A 75 14.44 -7.88 4.04
CA ALA A 75 15.19 -7.25 2.97
C ALA A 75 16.32 -6.38 3.52
N LEU A 76 16.02 -5.49 4.44
CA LEU A 76 16.96 -4.51 4.97
C LEU A 76 18.02 -5.14 5.87
N ARG A 77 17.68 -6.18 6.64
CA ARG A 77 18.59 -6.77 7.65
C ARG A 77 19.35 -7.98 7.14
N LYS A 78 18.89 -8.66 6.09
CA LYS A 78 19.44 -9.96 5.69
C LYS A 78 19.77 -10.08 4.21
N VAL A 79 18.93 -9.53 3.32
CA VAL A 79 19.01 -9.79 1.88
C VAL A 79 19.88 -8.76 1.17
N LEU A 80 19.62 -7.49 1.41
CA LEU A 80 20.28 -6.40 0.69
C LEU A 80 21.70 -6.20 1.16
N PRO A 81 22.67 -6.02 0.24
CA PRO A 81 24.07 -5.74 0.61
C PRO A 81 24.29 -4.33 1.18
N ALA A 82 23.38 -3.40 0.91
CA ALA A 82 23.32 -2.06 1.50
C ALA A 82 21.87 -1.53 1.40
N ALA A 83 21.55 -0.50 2.19
CA ALA A 83 20.23 0.12 2.19
C ALA A 83 19.81 0.56 0.77
N PRO A 84 18.52 0.38 0.39
CA PRO A 84 18.02 0.89 -0.87
C PRO A 84 17.79 2.41 -0.78
N ASP A 85 17.80 3.07 -1.94
CA ASP A 85 17.47 4.49 -2.05
C ASP A 85 15.96 4.74 -2.05
N LEU A 86 15.20 3.70 -2.43
CA LEU A 86 13.75 3.76 -2.62
C LEU A 86 13.12 2.40 -2.32
N ILE A 87 11.99 2.41 -1.64
CA ILE A 87 11.10 1.26 -1.50
C ILE A 87 9.80 1.56 -2.24
N LEU A 88 9.40 0.65 -3.13
CA LEU A 88 8.10 0.64 -3.79
C LEU A 88 7.31 -0.58 -3.31
N SER A 89 6.10 -0.36 -2.82
CA SER A 89 5.19 -1.41 -2.37
C SER A 89 3.95 -1.45 -3.27
N GLY A 90 3.65 -2.59 -3.86
CA GLY A 90 2.48 -2.78 -4.74
C GLY A 90 2.84 -3.52 -6.03
N VAL A 91 2.16 -3.30 -7.17
CA VAL A 91 0.93 -2.50 -7.26
C VAL A 91 -0.21 -3.35 -6.68
N ASN A 92 -0.83 -2.86 -5.61
CA ASN A 92 -1.90 -3.60 -4.93
C ASN A 92 -3.10 -3.85 -5.84
N ARG A 93 -3.69 -5.01 -5.72
CA ARG A 93 -4.97 -5.37 -6.30
C ARG A 93 -6.08 -4.84 -5.39
N GLY A 94 -6.52 -3.63 -5.63
CA GLY A 94 -7.54 -2.95 -4.82
C GLY A 94 -7.08 -1.59 -4.32
N ALA A 95 -8.03 -0.79 -3.88
CA ALA A 95 -7.80 0.52 -3.33
C ALA A 95 -7.18 0.46 -1.93
N ASN A 96 -6.33 1.43 -1.62
CA ASN A 96 -5.90 1.76 -0.27
C ASN A 96 -6.17 3.25 -0.04
N LEU A 97 -7.43 3.58 0.24
CA LEU A 97 -7.96 4.94 0.34
C LEU A 97 -8.51 5.22 1.74
N GLY A 98 -8.50 6.48 2.13
CA GLY A 98 -9.06 6.90 3.40
C GLY A 98 -8.48 6.12 4.58
N ASP A 99 -9.33 5.71 5.50
CA ASP A 99 -8.97 4.93 6.69
C ASP A 99 -8.57 3.48 6.40
N ASP A 100 -8.77 2.95 5.16
CA ASP A 100 -8.28 1.63 4.76
C ASP A 100 -6.76 1.52 4.84
N VAL A 101 -6.03 2.64 4.73
CA VAL A 101 -4.57 2.66 4.88
C VAL A 101 -4.10 2.02 6.19
N THR A 102 -4.95 2.02 7.23
CA THR A 102 -4.63 1.43 8.54
C THR A 102 -4.63 -0.11 8.53
N TYR A 103 -5.32 -0.73 7.58
CA TYR A 103 -5.41 -2.19 7.41
C TYR A 103 -4.52 -2.69 6.26
N SER A 104 -4.02 -1.79 5.43
CA SER A 104 -3.28 -2.12 4.21
C SER A 104 -1.90 -2.71 4.50
N GLY A 105 -1.65 -3.90 3.97
CA GLY A 105 -0.31 -4.48 3.94
C GLY A 105 0.64 -3.75 3.00
N THR A 106 0.14 -3.27 1.86
CA THR A 106 0.88 -2.47 0.88
C THR A 106 1.41 -1.17 1.50
N VAL A 107 0.54 -0.42 2.18
CA VAL A 107 0.92 0.83 2.85
C VAL A 107 1.86 0.53 4.03
N SER A 108 1.61 -0.55 4.77
CA SER A 108 2.43 -0.96 5.92
C SER A 108 3.87 -1.31 5.54
N ALA A 109 4.08 -1.95 4.40
CA ALA A 109 5.44 -2.18 3.90
C ALA A 109 6.17 -0.85 3.61
N ALA A 110 5.47 0.14 3.04
CA ALA A 110 6.03 1.47 2.84
C ALA A 110 6.26 2.20 4.19
N MET A 111 5.39 2.01 5.19
CA MET A 111 5.59 2.52 6.55
C MET A 111 6.88 1.96 7.17
N GLU A 112 7.13 0.65 7.06
CA GLU A 112 8.33 0.01 7.60
C GLU A 112 9.61 0.59 6.98
N GLY A 113 9.61 0.78 5.64
CA GLY A 113 10.71 1.45 4.96
C GLY A 113 10.94 2.88 5.44
N THR A 114 9.86 3.61 5.66
CA THR A 114 9.89 4.99 6.17
C THR A 114 10.44 5.06 7.60
N LEU A 115 10.08 4.10 8.46
CA LEU A 115 10.64 3.96 9.81
C LEU A 115 12.15 3.69 9.78
N ALA A 116 12.62 2.97 8.75
CA ALA A 116 14.04 2.76 8.51
C ALA A 116 14.76 3.97 7.90
N GLY A 117 14.07 5.10 7.70
CA GLY A 117 14.62 6.31 7.11
C GLY A 117 14.75 6.28 5.59
N ILE A 118 14.10 5.33 4.92
CA ILE A 118 14.16 5.15 3.47
C ILE A 118 12.91 5.75 2.83
N ARG A 119 13.08 6.46 1.72
CA ARG A 119 11.97 6.96 0.92
C ARG A 119 11.09 5.79 0.47
N SER A 120 9.79 5.86 0.74
CA SER A 120 8.86 4.77 0.48
C SER A 120 7.58 5.25 -0.18
N ILE A 121 7.10 4.50 -1.17
CA ILE A 121 5.87 4.81 -1.92
C ILE A 121 5.04 3.53 -2.00
N ALA A 122 3.78 3.61 -1.61
CA ALA A 122 2.76 2.59 -1.81
C ALA A 122 1.98 2.89 -3.08
N LEU A 123 1.70 1.86 -3.90
CA LEU A 123 0.96 1.99 -5.16
C LEU A 123 -0.17 0.97 -5.19
N SER A 124 -1.38 1.42 -5.57
CA SER A 124 -2.58 0.60 -5.59
C SER A 124 -3.40 0.88 -6.86
N GLN A 125 -3.95 -0.18 -7.46
CA GLN A 125 -4.85 -0.08 -8.59
C GLN A 125 -6.27 -0.39 -8.13
N VAL A 126 -7.15 0.62 -8.17
CA VAL A 126 -8.58 0.41 -7.93
C VAL A 126 -9.17 -0.43 -9.06
N TYR A 127 -10.09 -1.32 -8.76
CA TYR A 127 -10.79 -2.13 -9.76
C TYR A 127 -12.31 -2.04 -9.60
N THR A 128 -13.04 -2.33 -10.67
CA THR A 128 -14.50 -2.47 -10.67
C THR A 128 -14.90 -3.92 -10.39
N LYS A 129 -16.20 -4.18 -10.20
CA LYS A 129 -16.73 -5.54 -10.01
C LYS A 129 -16.39 -6.48 -11.17
N GLU A 130 -16.20 -5.95 -12.38
CA GLU A 130 -15.83 -6.71 -13.58
C GLU A 130 -14.39 -7.19 -13.58
N GLY A 131 -13.53 -6.59 -12.73
CA GLY A 131 -12.12 -6.93 -12.61
C GLY A 131 -11.79 -7.64 -11.29
N VAL A 132 -12.63 -8.57 -10.83
CA VAL A 132 -12.40 -9.32 -9.58
C VAL A 132 -11.46 -10.51 -9.83
N GLY A 133 -10.61 -10.82 -8.86
CA GLY A 133 -9.66 -11.93 -8.97
C GLY A 133 -8.42 -11.55 -9.76
N ASP A 134 -7.88 -12.52 -10.52
CA ASP A 134 -6.64 -12.31 -11.30
C ASP A 134 -6.84 -11.47 -12.56
N ASP A 135 -8.10 -11.17 -12.92
CA ASP A 135 -8.47 -10.39 -14.10
C ASP A 135 -8.43 -8.86 -13.86
N VAL A 136 -7.93 -8.41 -12.73
CA VAL A 136 -7.79 -6.96 -12.44
C VAL A 136 -6.88 -6.31 -13.47
N SER A 137 -7.40 -5.29 -14.14
CA SER A 137 -6.62 -4.49 -15.08
C SER A 137 -5.71 -3.52 -14.34
N PHE A 138 -4.41 -3.63 -14.57
CA PHE A 138 -3.41 -2.65 -14.11
C PHE A 138 -3.07 -1.62 -15.19
N ALA A 139 -3.95 -1.37 -16.15
CA ALA A 139 -3.67 -0.54 -17.31
C ALA A 139 -3.35 0.92 -16.94
N ALA A 140 -4.10 1.51 -16.00
CA ALA A 140 -3.82 2.86 -15.53
C ALA A 140 -2.46 2.96 -14.83
N ALA A 141 -2.15 2.00 -13.93
CA ALA A 141 -0.86 1.95 -13.25
C ALA A 141 0.31 1.78 -14.24
N ARG A 142 0.20 0.89 -15.25
CA ARG A 142 1.24 0.72 -16.28
C ARG A 142 1.49 1.99 -17.09
N ALA A 143 0.41 2.65 -17.51
CA ALA A 143 0.53 3.82 -18.40
C ALA A 143 1.02 5.07 -17.66
N TRP A 144 0.59 5.27 -16.42
CA TRP A 144 0.83 6.50 -15.68
C TRP A 144 1.91 6.36 -14.59
N GLY A 145 2.27 5.14 -14.20
CA GLY A 145 3.15 4.90 -13.03
C GLY A 145 4.49 5.61 -13.11
N ALA A 146 5.19 5.55 -14.25
CA ALA A 146 6.46 6.26 -14.42
C ALA A 146 6.30 7.78 -14.35
N GLN A 147 5.19 8.32 -14.89
CA GLN A 147 4.88 9.75 -14.86
C GLN A 147 4.60 10.23 -13.43
N VAL A 148 4.00 9.40 -12.59
CA VAL A 148 3.78 9.68 -11.16
C VAL A 148 5.08 9.53 -10.36
N LEU A 149 5.83 8.46 -10.58
CA LEU A 149 7.01 8.14 -9.78
C LEU A 149 8.18 9.10 -9.99
N ARG A 150 8.45 9.56 -11.23
CA ARG A 150 9.59 10.43 -11.53
C ARG A 150 9.59 11.72 -10.70
N PRO A 151 8.52 12.53 -10.64
CA PRO A 151 8.50 13.74 -9.81
C PRO A 151 8.54 13.42 -8.31
N LEU A 152 7.92 12.32 -7.85
CA LEU A 152 7.99 11.90 -6.45
C LEU A 152 9.41 11.54 -6.03
N ILE A 153 10.17 10.85 -6.90
CA ILE A 153 11.58 10.51 -6.64
C ILE A 153 12.45 11.77 -6.62
N ALA A 154 12.16 12.76 -7.44
CA ALA A 154 12.88 14.03 -7.47
C ALA A 154 12.57 14.96 -6.29
N THR A 155 11.43 14.74 -5.60
CA THR A 155 11.00 15.57 -4.46
C THR A 155 11.55 15.02 -3.15
N PRO A 156 12.17 15.84 -2.28
CA PRO A 156 12.55 15.38 -0.95
C PRO A 156 11.31 15.13 -0.10
N PHE A 157 11.29 13.99 0.63
CA PHE A 157 10.24 13.71 1.59
C PHE A 157 10.63 14.26 2.96
N ALA A 158 9.64 14.79 3.70
CA ALA A 158 9.84 15.12 5.10
C ALA A 158 10.15 13.83 5.91
N PRO A 159 10.90 13.93 7.02
CA PRO A 159 11.12 12.78 7.89
C PRO A 159 9.81 12.09 8.27
N ARG A 160 9.81 10.76 8.34
CA ARG A 160 8.63 9.93 8.70
C ARG A 160 7.42 10.10 7.77
N THR A 161 7.65 10.53 6.53
CA THR A 161 6.60 10.68 5.52
C THR A 161 6.80 9.65 4.41
N LEU A 162 5.73 8.97 4.02
CA LEU A 162 5.60 8.15 2.82
C LEU A 162 4.56 8.76 1.89
N VAL A 163 4.48 8.23 0.68
CA VAL A 163 3.43 8.64 -0.27
C VAL A 163 2.60 7.42 -0.65
N ASN A 164 1.28 7.58 -0.58
CA ASN A 164 0.29 6.61 -1.02
C ASN A 164 -0.31 7.05 -2.35
N VAL A 165 -0.24 6.20 -3.37
CA VAL A 165 -0.72 6.45 -4.73
C VAL A 165 -1.81 5.45 -5.08
N ASN A 166 -2.96 5.93 -5.53
CA ASN A 166 -4.01 5.07 -6.08
C ASN A 166 -4.33 5.47 -7.51
N PHE A 167 -4.44 4.47 -8.39
CA PHE A 167 -4.83 4.62 -9.79
C PHE A 167 -6.31 4.29 -9.95
N PRO A 168 -7.11 5.13 -10.64
CA PRO A 168 -8.54 4.91 -10.82
C PRO A 168 -8.81 3.70 -11.73
N PRO A 169 -10.00 3.07 -11.63
CA PRO A 169 -10.38 1.91 -12.44
C PRO A 169 -10.85 2.35 -13.85
N LEU A 170 -9.99 3.06 -14.55
CA LEU A 170 -10.28 3.64 -15.87
C LEU A 170 -9.27 3.16 -16.91
N ALA A 171 -9.67 3.20 -18.18
CA ALA A 171 -8.72 3.07 -19.26
C ALA A 171 -7.71 4.24 -19.22
N PRO A 172 -6.44 4.03 -19.61
CA PRO A 172 -5.40 5.06 -19.51
C PRO A 172 -5.75 6.41 -20.15
N ALA A 173 -6.52 6.39 -21.22
CA ALA A 173 -6.94 7.60 -21.94
C ALA A 173 -8.03 8.39 -21.19
N ASP A 174 -8.77 7.74 -20.30
CA ASP A 174 -9.89 8.33 -19.56
C ASP A 174 -9.46 8.88 -18.20
N VAL A 175 -8.22 8.60 -17.77
CA VAL A 175 -7.65 9.14 -16.53
C VAL A 175 -7.51 10.65 -16.65
N GLN A 176 -8.12 11.38 -15.70
CA GLN A 176 -8.23 12.85 -15.74
C GLN A 176 -6.94 13.58 -15.34
N GLY A 177 -5.90 12.84 -14.88
CA GLY A 177 -4.63 13.38 -14.43
C GLY A 177 -4.28 12.98 -13.01
N ILE A 178 -3.43 13.78 -12.34
CA ILE A 178 -2.91 13.51 -11.00
C ILE A 178 -3.37 14.62 -10.07
N ARG A 179 -3.87 14.24 -8.87
CA ARG A 179 -4.21 15.17 -7.78
C ARG A 179 -3.43 14.82 -6.52
N VAL A 180 -2.76 15.80 -5.93
CA VAL A 180 -2.21 15.72 -4.57
C VAL A 180 -3.32 16.10 -3.60
N VAL A 181 -3.68 15.17 -2.71
CA VAL A 181 -4.88 15.27 -1.89
C VAL A 181 -4.61 14.80 -0.47
N ARG A 182 -5.55 15.10 0.44
CA ARG A 182 -5.54 14.60 1.81
C ARG A 182 -6.09 13.17 1.86
N GLN A 183 -5.72 12.45 2.91
CA GLN A 183 -6.40 11.22 3.31
C GLN A 183 -7.86 11.55 3.67
N GLY A 184 -8.80 10.78 3.12
CA GLY A 184 -10.20 10.84 3.46
C GLY A 184 -10.56 9.91 4.63
N PHE A 185 -11.85 9.85 4.93
CA PHE A 185 -12.45 8.88 5.83
C PHE A 185 -13.72 8.36 5.19
N HIS A 186 -13.93 7.06 5.28
CA HIS A 186 -15.20 6.47 4.90
C HIS A 186 -16.26 6.72 5.99
N ASP A 187 -17.53 6.73 5.60
CA ASP A 187 -18.59 6.77 6.60
C ASP A 187 -18.59 5.46 7.40
N TYR A 188 -18.65 5.60 8.73
CA TYR A 188 -18.67 4.45 9.62
C TYR A 188 -19.93 3.62 9.39
N GLY A 189 -19.80 2.28 9.27
CA GLY A 189 -20.93 1.38 9.00
C GLY A 189 -20.90 0.74 7.61
N ARG A 190 -19.91 1.05 6.77
CA ARG A 190 -19.70 0.44 5.44
C ARG A 190 -19.36 -1.06 5.48
N GLY A 191 -18.92 -1.57 6.63
CA GLY A 191 -18.64 -3.00 6.83
C GLY A 191 -19.91 -3.79 7.07
N SER A 192 -20.06 -4.92 6.38
CA SER A 192 -21.09 -5.91 6.68
C SER A 192 -20.46 -7.18 7.20
N LEU A 193 -21.21 -7.88 8.06
CA LEU A 193 -20.89 -9.23 8.46
C LEU A 193 -21.80 -10.18 7.68
N ILE A 194 -21.20 -10.96 6.78
CA ILE A 194 -21.93 -11.94 5.95
C ILE A 194 -21.84 -13.28 6.67
N GLU A 195 -22.96 -13.74 7.22
CA GLU A 195 -23.04 -15.04 7.86
C GLU A 195 -23.37 -16.14 6.85
N SER A 196 -22.71 -17.28 7.01
CA SER A 196 -22.99 -18.50 6.26
C SER A 196 -22.77 -19.73 7.15
N THR A 197 -23.04 -20.92 6.64
CA THR A 197 -22.94 -22.16 7.42
C THR A 197 -22.14 -23.20 6.62
N ASP A 198 -21.19 -23.86 7.30
CA ASP A 198 -20.41 -24.93 6.67
C ASP A 198 -21.25 -26.21 6.50
N PRO A 199 -20.79 -27.23 5.73
CA PRO A 199 -21.52 -28.50 5.54
C PRO A 199 -21.78 -29.29 6.82
N ARG A 200 -21.15 -28.95 7.95
CA ARG A 200 -21.35 -29.59 9.27
C ARG A 200 -22.31 -28.82 10.16
N GLY A 201 -22.85 -27.68 9.68
CA GLY A 201 -23.81 -26.87 10.40
C GLY A 201 -23.18 -25.81 11.32
N TYR A 202 -21.87 -25.58 11.25
CA TYR A 202 -21.22 -24.51 12.03
C TYR A 202 -21.29 -23.17 11.28
N PRO A 203 -21.69 -22.07 11.95
CA PRO A 203 -21.69 -20.76 11.33
C PRO A 203 -20.27 -20.26 11.12
N TYR A 204 -20.06 -19.55 10.02
CA TYR A 204 -18.85 -18.79 9.74
C TYR A 204 -19.22 -17.43 9.15
N PHE A 205 -18.28 -16.47 9.23
CA PHE A 205 -18.56 -15.09 8.91
C PHE A 205 -17.48 -14.53 7.98
N TRP A 206 -17.94 -13.74 7.00
CA TRP A 206 -17.07 -12.93 6.16
C TRP A 206 -17.24 -11.47 6.52
N PHE A 207 -16.13 -10.75 6.63
CA PHE A 207 -16.16 -9.30 6.65
C PHE A 207 -16.36 -8.81 5.22
N GLY A 208 -17.51 -8.18 4.93
CA GLY A 208 -17.79 -7.53 3.66
C GLY A 208 -17.47 -6.05 3.75
N LEU A 209 -16.71 -5.55 2.78
CA LEU A 209 -16.50 -4.12 2.62
C LEU A 209 -17.48 -3.63 1.55
N HIS A 210 -18.28 -2.62 1.87
CA HIS A 210 -19.17 -1.96 0.93
C HIS A 210 -18.45 -0.76 0.29
N GLY A 211 -18.92 -0.35 -0.90
CA GLY A 211 -18.28 0.59 -1.80
C GLY A 211 -17.85 1.92 -1.20
N ILE A 212 -17.18 2.71 -2.02
CA ILE A 212 -16.55 3.98 -1.66
C ILE A 212 -17.67 5.03 -1.44
N GLU A 213 -18.35 4.96 -0.30
CA GLU A 213 -19.20 6.05 0.16
C GLU A 213 -18.37 6.97 1.05
N HIS A 214 -18.40 8.25 0.80
CA HIS A 214 -17.65 9.26 1.53
C HIS A 214 -18.42 10.59 1.58
N THR A 215 -18.10 11.40 2.57
CA THR A 215 -18.65 12.74 2.67
C THR A 215 -17.95 13.66 1.65
N ALA A 216 -18.70 14.14 0.66
CA ALA A 216 -18.18 15.00 -0.40
C ALA A 216 -17.73 16.38 0.11
N GLY A 217 -16.83 17.03 -0.63
CA GLY A 217 -16.44 18.43 -0.42
C GLY A 217 -15.14 18.65 0.36
N HIS A 218 -14.37 17.59 0.62
CA HIS A 218 -13.12 17.67 1.40
C HIS A 218 -11.82 17.56 0.58
N ALA A 219 -11.89 17.38 -0.73
CA ALA A 219 -10.74 17.20 -1.63
C ALA A 219 -9.79 16.09 -1.16
N THR A 220 -10.35 14.90 -0.92
CA THR A 220 -9.64 13.73 -0.40
C THR A 220 -9.25 12.75 -1.51
N ASP A 221 -8.51 11.70 -1.14
CA ASP A 221 -8.14 10.60 -2.02
C ASP A 221 -9.37 9.84 -2.56
N LEU A 222 -10.43 9.71 -1.75
CA LEU A 222 -11.70 9.11 -2.14
C LEU A 222 -12.36 9.87 -3.29
N GLU A 223 -12.48 11.20 -3.15
CA GLU A 223 -13.06 12.08 -4.16
C GLU A 223 -12.20 12.13 -5.44
N ALA A 224 -10.86 12.19 -5.29
CA ALA A 224 -9.96 12.19 -6.43
C ALA A 224 -10.16 10.95 -7.31
N ILE A 225 -10.25 9.76 -6.69
CA ILE A 225 -10.52 8.51 -7.41
C ILE A 225 -11.92 8.51 -8.03
N GLY A 226 -12.94 8.96 -7.28
CA GLY A 226 -14.32 9.09 -7.80
C GLY A 226 -14.42 10.00 -9.03
N ASP A 227 -13.62 11.07 -9.06
CA ASP A 227 -13.53 12.01 -10.19
C ASP A 227 -12.62 11.53 -11.34
N GLY A 228 -12.04 10.32 -11.23
CA GLY A 228 -11.20 9.72 -12.27
C GLY A 228 -9.74 10.19 -12.26
N PHE A 229 -9.27 10.84 -11.19
CA PHE A 229 -7.87 11.23 -11.05
C PHE A 229 -7.06 10.16 -10.34
N ILE A 230 -5.76 10.14 -10.59
CA ILE A 230 -4.79 9.43 -9.75
C ILE A 230 -4.63 10.24 -8.46
N SER A 231 -4.85 9.61 -7.31
CA SER A 231 -4.63 10.25 -6.02
C SER A 231 -3.17 10.06 -5.57
N VAL A 232 -2.57 11.14 -5.07
CA VAL A 232 -1.24 11.14 -4.46
C VAL A 232 -1.39 11.76 -3.07
N THR A 233 -1.23 10.95 -2.04
CA THR A 233 -1.49 11.35 -0.65
C THR A 233 -0.24 11.17 0.19
N PRO A 234 0.40 12.24 0.69
CA PRO A 234 1.47 12.14 1.66
C PRO A 234 0.88 11.72 3.01
N LEU A 235 1.43 10.64 3.59
CA LEU A 235 1.06 10.10 4.90
C LEU A 235 2.20 10.30 5.88
N HIS A 236 1.88 10.63 7.12
CA HIS A 236 2.85 10.85 8.19
C HIS A 236 2.69 9.79 9.29
N LEU A 237 3.81 9.26 9.78
CA LEU A 237 3.79 8.17 10.78
C LEU A 237 3.63 8.65 12.22
N ASP A 238 3.75 9.94 12.47
CA ASP A 238 3.43 10.50 13.78
C ASP A 238 1.91 10.72 13.86
N LEU A 239 1.26 9.91 14.68
CA LEU A 239 -0.19 9.94 14.89
C LEU A 239 -0.60 10.93 16.01
N THR A 240 0.34 11.70 16.55
CA THR A 240 0.04 12.70 17.58
C THR A 240 -0.82 13.82 17.00
N HIS A 241 -1.97 14.08 17.64
CA HIS A 241 -2.79 15.25 17.31
C HIS A 241 -2.39 16.43 18.19
N ASP A 242 -1.61 17.35 17.64
CA ASP A 242 -0.96 18.45 18.37
C ASP A 242 -1.95 19.33 19.15
N ALA A 243 -3.12 19.64 18.59
CA ALA A 243 -4.14 20.43 19.29
C ALA A 243 -4.66 19.72 20.54
N SER A 244 -4.93 18.41 20.45
CA SER A 244 -5.33 17.61 21.62
C SER A 244 -4.20 17.44 22.63
N LEU A 245 -2.96 17.32 22.17
CA LEU A 245 -1.80 17.27 23.05
C LEU A 245 -1.69 18.56 23.89
N ALA A 246 -1.80 19.72 23.24
CA ALA A 246 -1.75 21.02 23.92
C ALA A 246 -2.91 21.18 24.93
N GLU A 247 -4.13 20.78 24.57
CA GLU A 247 -5.28 20.83 25.48
C GLU A 247 -5.10 19.90 26.69
N LEU A 248 -4.70 18.64 26.46
CA LEU A 248 -4.49 17.66 27.53
C LEU A 248 -3.36 18.11 28.49
N ALA A 249 -2.30 18.72 27.98
CA ALA A 249 -1.21 19.25 28.81
C ALA A 249 -1.69 20.30 29.84
N THR A 250 -2.76 21.02 29.55
CA THR A 250 -3.35 21.95 30.53
C THR A 250 -4.08 21.26 31.67
N ARG A 251 -4.49 19.99 31.45
CA ARG A 251 -5.24 19.18 32.44
C ARG A 251 -4.32 18.38 33.36
N PHE A 252 -3.09 18.09 32.89
CA PHE A 252 -2.09 17.33 33.61
C PHE A 252 -0.80 18.14 33.75
N PRO A 253 -0.82 19.21 34.58
CA PRO A 253 0.39 20.00 34.81
C PRO A 253 1.46 19.11 35.48
N ALA A 254 2.76 19.32 35.11
CA ALA A 254 3.89 18.59 35.69
C ALA A 254 4.16 19.00 37.16
#